data_0ac7c18a88d462b01ecf31186c493ae7
#
_entry.id   0ac7c18a88d462b01ecf31186c493ae7
#
_cell.length_a   1.000
_cell.length_b   1.000
_cell.length_c   1.000
_cell.angle_alpha   90.00
_cell.angle_beta   90.00
_cell.angle_gamma   90.00
#
_symmetry.space_group_name_H-M   'P 1'
#
loop_
_entity.id
_entity.type
_entity.pdbx_description
1 polymer ?
#
loop_
_entity_poly.entity_id
_entity_poly.type
_entity_poly.pdbx_seq_one_letter_code
_entity_poly.pdbx_strand_id
1 'polypeptide(L)'
;MEQKTNELLEQAIQIMGEDADIMIISHKNGQCGTVIHGSVDNVAQSVFACMHQPDDKVGNAVYRIVKLNAINLFTNPSPYGQDLMDSIEEAVDDLRECMEGDEDIMLN
;
A
#
# COMPACT_ATOMS: atom_id res chain seq x y z
N MET A 1 5.32 -24.15 3.37
CA MET A 1 5.39 -22.75 3.81
C MET A 1 4.01 -22.10 3.93
N GLU A 2 3.16 -22.28 2.94
CA GLU A 2 1.81 -21.72 2.97
C GLU A 2 0.99 -22.22 4.16
N GLN A 3 1.11 -23.50 4.47
CA GLN A 3 0.37 -24.11 5.58
C GLN A 3 0.77 -23.51 6.92
N LYS A 4 2.06 -23.28 7.15
CA LYS A 4 2.55 -22.67 8.38
C LYS A 4 2.15 -21.20 8.49
N THR A 5 2.13 -20.48 7.36
CA THR A 5 1.72 -19.10 7.33
C THR A 5 0.23 -18.98 7.65
N ASN A 6 -0.59 -19.91 7.17
CA ASN A 6 -2.01 -19.96 7.49
C ASN A 6 -2.26 -20.26 8.97
N GLU A 7 -1.46 -21.14 9.56
CA GLU A 7 -1.54 -21.42 11.00
C GLU A 7 -1.19 -20.20 11.84
N LEU A 8 -0.17 -19.44 11.43
CA LEU A 8 0.18 -18.19 12.08
C LEU A 8 -0.94 -17.16 11.98
N LEU A 9 -1.57 -17.07 10.81
CA LEU A 9 -2.70 -16.17 10.61
C LEU A 9 -3.86 -16.55 11.52
N GLU A 10 -4.17 -17.85 11.65
CA GLU A 10 -5.23 -18.31 12.55
C GLU A 10 -4.93 -17.95 13.99
N GLN A 11 -3.68 -18.12 14.43
CA GLN A 11 -3.26 -17.74 15.77
C GLN A 11 -3.39 -16.24 15.99
N ALA A 12 -3.01 -15.44 15.01
CA ALA A 12 -3.14 -13.97 15.09
C ALA A 12 -4.61 -13.56 15.20
N ILE A 13 -5.50 -14.19 14.45
CA ILE A 13 -6.93 -13.94 14.53
C ILE A 13 -7.47 -14.25 15.92
N GLN A 14 -7.04 -15.37 16.51
CA GLN A 14 -7.46 -15.74 17.86
C GLN A 14 -7.01 -14.73 18.91
N ILE A 15 -5.82 -14.17 18.74
CA ILE A 15 -5.25 -13.20 19.69
C ILE A 15 -5.92 -11.84 19.53
N MET A 16 -6.11 -11.40 18.31
CA MET A 16 -6.56 -10.03 18.01
C MET A 16 -8.07 -9.90 17.83
N GLY A 17 -8.77 -10.99 17.52
CA GLY A 17 -10.21 -10.99 17.26
C GLY A 17 -10.51 -11.12 15.78
N GLU A 18 -11.68 -11.66 15.45
CA GLU A 18 -12.10 -11.90 14.07
C GLU A 18 -12.36 -10.60 13.30
N ASP A 19 -12.62 -9.53 14.00
CA ASP A 19 -12.88 -8.21 13.41
C ASP A 19 -11.62 -7.41 13.13
N ALA A 20 -10.45 -7.95 13.49
CA ALA A 20 -9.17 -7.30 13.19
C ALA A 20 -8.78 -7.50 11.73
N ASP A 21 -8.14 -6.50 11.16
CA ASP A 21 -7.54 -6.58 9.83
C ASP A 21 -6.06 -6.92 10.00
N ILE A 22 -5.64 -8.04 9.42
CA ILE A 22 -4.30 -8.60 9.66
C ILE A 22 -3.64 -8.92 8.33
N MET A 23 -2.37 -8.54 8.20
CA MET A 23 -1.52 -8.98 7.09
C MET A 23 -0.23 -9.52 7.63
N ILE A 24 0.17 -10.69 7.13
CA ILE A 24 1.45 -11.29 7.45
C ILE A 24 2.27 -11.35 6.17
N ILE A 25 3.47 -10.82 6.23
CA ILE A 25 4.42 -10.81 5.12
C ILE A 25 5.61 -11.67 5.54
N SER A 26 6.02 -12.58 4.66
CA SER A 26 7.21 -13.39 4.89
C SER A 26 8.14 -13.30 3.69
N HIS A 27 9.43 -13.37 3.97
CA HIS A 27 10.46 -13.39 2.94
C HIS A 27 11.48 -14.47 3.27
N LYS A 28 11.72 -15.34 2.31
CA LYS A 28 12.72 -16.40 2.46
C LYS A 28 13.28 -16.78 1.10
N ASN A 29 14.60 -16.85 1.00
CA ASN A 29 15.31 -17.30 -0.22
C ASN A 29 14.87 -16.52 -1.47
N GLY A 30 14.69 -15.20 -1.35
CA GLY A 30 14.27 -14.37 -2.45
C GLY A 30 12.80 -14.45 -2.80
N GLN A 31 12.01 -15.21 -2.04
CA GLN A 31 10.58 -15.34 -2.26
C GLN A 31 9.80 -14.61 -1.19
N CYS A 32 8.77 -13.89 -1.62
CA CYS A 32 7.85 -13.19 -0.71
C CYS A 32 6.49 -13.87 -0.72
N GLY A 33 5.89 -13.95 0.47
CA GLY A 33 4.54 -14.45 0.61
C GLY A 33 3.73 -13.51 1.50
N THR A 34 2.47 -13.34 1.20
CA THR A 34 1.56 -12.55 2.02
C THR A 34 0.25 -13.29 2.22
N VAL A 35 -0.29 -13.20 3.43
CA VAL A 35 -1.66 -13.62 3.73
C VAL A 35 -2.39 -12.49 4.41
N ILE A 36 -3.67 -12.36 4.13
CA ILE A 36 -4.49 -11.27 4.64
C ILE A 36 -5.77 -11.84 5.22
N HIS A 37 -6.18 -11.29 6.37
CA HIS A 37 -7.47 -11.51 6.96
C HIS A 37 -8.15 -10.16 7.13
N GLY A 38 -9.40 -10.04 6.69
CA GLY A 38 -10.17 -8.81 6.82
C GLY A 38 -10.19 -8.00 5.53
N SER A 39 -10.34 -6.70 5.68
CA SER A 39 -10.47 -5.78 4.55
C SER A 39 -9.11 -5.42 3.96
N VAL A 40 -8.94 -5.64 2.67
CA VAL A 40 -7.72 -5.23 1.94
C VAL A 40 -7.52 -3.72 2.03
N ASP A 41 -8.61 -2.96 1.92
CA ASP A 41 -8.54 -1.49 2.00
C ASP A 41 -8.04 -1.02 3.36
N ASN A 42 -8.52 -1.64 4.43
CA ASN A 42 -8.08 -1.29 5.79
C ASN A 42 -6.60 -1.64 5.99
N VAL A 43 -6.17 -2.79 5.48
CA VAL A 43 -4.76 -3.20 5.55
C VAL A 43 -3.90 -2.21 4.78
N ALA A 44 -4.32 -1.82 3.57
CA ALA A 44 -3.57 -0.86 2.77
C ALA A 44 -3.45 0.50 3.45
N GLN A 45 -4.54 0.98 4.08
CA GLN A 45 -4.51 2.22 4.86
C GLN A 45 -3.56 2.12 6.04
N SER A 46 -3.51 0.95 6.69
CA SER A 46 -2.61 0.71 7.81
C SER A 46 -1.15 0.74 7.37
N VAL A 47 -0.83 0.13 6.22
CA VAL A 47 0.53 0.18 5.65
C VAL A 47 0.92 1.63 5.37
N PHE A 48 0.03 2.39 4.77
CA PHE A 48 0.27 3.81 4.50
C PHE A 48 0.52 4.59 5.78
N ALA A 49 -0.27 4.34 6.82
CA ALA A 49 -0.09 5.00 8.11
C ALA A 49 1.26 4.65 8.73
N CYS A 50 1.69 3.40 8.64
CA CYS A 50 3.00 2.97 9.17
C CYS A 50 4.16 3.69 8.48
N MET A 51 4.03 4.04 7.22
CA MET A 51 5.06 4.77 6.47
C MET A 51 5.33 6.14 7.07
N HIS A 52 4.37 6.72 7.77
CA HIS A 52 4.44 8.06 8.34
C HIS A 52 4.58 8.09 9.85
N GLN A 53 4.71 6.93 10.50
CA GLN A 53 4.94 6.86 11.94
C GLN A 53 6.44 6.92 12.25
N PRO A 54 6.88 7.87 13.09
CA PRO A 54 8.33 8.09 13.32
C PRO A 54 9.06 6.88 13.88
N ASP A 55 8.41 6.08 14.71
CA ASP A 55 9.02 4.94 15.39
C ASP A 55 8.79 3.60 14.66
N ASP A 56 8.13 3.60 13.53
CA ASP A 56 7.93 2.39 12.74
C ASP A 56 9.08 2.19 11.75
N LYS A 57 9.99 1.30 12.09
CA LYS A 57 11.21 1.06 11.30
C LYS A 57 10.91 0.51 9.92
N VAL A 58 9.97 -0.43 9.83
CA VAL A 58 9.61 -1.05 8.55
C VAL A 58 8.85 -0.05 7.69
N GLY A 59 7.89 0.66 8.27
CA GLY A 59 7.14 1.70 7.55
C GLY A 59 8.05 2.77 6.99
N ASN A 60 9.00 3.25 7.78
CA ASN A 60 9.96 4.26 7.33
C ASN A 60 10.87 3.73 6.22
N ALA A 61 11.28 2.45 6.29
CA ALA A 61 12.08 1.83 5.24
C ALA A 61 11.28 1.71 3.95
N VAL A 62 10.01 1.31 4.02
CA VAL A 62 9.12 1.23 2.86
C VAL A 62 8.95 2.61 2.23
N TYR A 63 8.78 3.65 3.05
CA TYR A 63 8.64 5.01 2.55
C TYR A 63 9.88 5.44 1.75
N ARG A 64 11.07 5.13 2.25
CA ARG A 64 12.32 5.42 1.53
C ARG A 64 12.41 4.69 0.20
N ILE A 65 12.03 3.42 0.18
CA ILE A 65 12.01 2.61 -1.05
C ILE A 65 11.05 3.22 -2.07
N VAL A 66 9.85 3.60 -1.63
CA VAL A 66 8.84 4.22 -2.50
C VAL A 66 9.37 5.53 -3.08
N LYS A 67 10.01 6.38 -2.26
CA LYS A 67 10.60 7.63 -2.74
C LYS A 67 11.68 7.40 -3.79
N LEU A 68 12.58 6.45 -3.52
CA LEU A 68 13.68 6.16 -4.46
C LEU A 68 13.15 5.62 -5.78
N ASN A 69 12.14 4.76 -5.74
CA ASN A 69 11.54 4.22 -6.95
C ASN A 69 10.79 5.30 -7.72
N ALA A 70 10.12 6.21 -7.02
CA ALA A 70 9.45 7.34 -7.67
C ALA A 70 10.47 8.22 -8.41
N ILE A 71 11.60 8.52 -7.77
CA ILE A 71 12.67 9.29 -8.41
C ILE A 71 13.18 8.57 -9.65
N ASN A 72 13.43 7.26 -9.56
CA ASN A 72 13.87 6.47 -10.69
C ASN A 72 12.87 6.49 -11.85
N LEU A 73 11.58 6.42 -11.55
CA LEU A 73 10.54 6.47 -12.57
C LEU A 73 10.54 7.78 -13.34
N PHE A 74 10.83 8.89 -12.66
CA PHE A 74 10.90 10.20 -13.30
C PHE A 74 12.19 10.42 -14.07
N THR A 75 13.32 9.85 -13.60
CA THR A 75 14.63 10.08 -14.22
C THR A 75 14.99 9.03 -15.28
N ASN A 76 14.46 7.82 -15.13
CA ASN A 76 14.76 6.70 -16.05
C ASN A 76 13.44 6.06 -16.52
N PRO A 77 12.76 6.67 -17.51
CA PRO A 77 11.50 6.14 -17.99
C PRO A 77 11.67 4.73 -18.54
N SER A 78 10.87 3.81 -18.07
CA SER A 78 10.75 2.46 -18.58
C SER A 78 9.30 2.23 -18.98
N PRO A 79 8.99 1.16 -19.76
CA PRO A 79 7.60 0.87 -20.06
C PRO A 79 6.74 0.74 -18.80
N TYR A 80 7.32 0.20 -17.74
CA TYR A 80 6.63 0.07 -16.45
C TYR A 80 6.37 1.43 -15.80
N GLY A 81 7.37 2.31 -15.84
CA GLY A 81 7.24 3.67 -15.32
C GLY A 81 6.24 4.48 -16.13
N GLN A 82 6.20 4.29 -17.44
CA GLN A 82 5.25 4.98 -18.30
C GLN A 82 3.81 4.60 -17.97
N ASP A 83 3.54 3.31 -17.74
CA ASP A 83 2.21 2.86 -17.32
C ASP A 83 1.77 3.53 -16.03
N LEU A 84 2.68 3.63 -15.06
CA LEU A 84 2.37 4.28 -13.79
C LEU A 84 2.09 5.77 -13.99
N MET A 85 2.88 6.46 -14.80
CA MET A 85 2.67 7.86 -15.10
C MET A 85 1.35 8.10 -15.82
N ASP A 86 1.00 7.25 -16.75
CA ASP A 86 -0.28 7.33 -17.45
C ASP A 86 -1.45 7.15 -16.49
N SER A 87 -1.32 6.22 -15.55
CA SER A 87 -2.33 6.00 -14.51
C SER A 87 -2.49 7.21 -13.60
N ILE A 88 -1.38 7.85 -13.25
CA ILE A 88 -1.39 9.07 -12.42
C ILE A 88 -2.05 10.21 -13.18
N GLU A 89 -1.73 10.40 -14.45
CA GLU A 89 -2.35 11.44 -15.26
C GLU A 89 -3.86 11.21 -15.39
N GLU A 90 -4.27 9.98 -15.61
CA GLU A 90 -5.68 9.62 -15.67
C GLU A 90 -6.40 9.93 -14.36
N ALA A 91 -5.79 9.58 -13.24
CA ALA A 91 -6.35 9.87 -11.91
C ALA A 91 -6.45 11.37 -11.66
N VAL A 92 -5.44 12.14 -12.09
CA VAL A 92 -5.44 13.60 -11.95
C VAL A 92 -6.56 14.21 -12.82
N ASP A 93 -6.72 13.72 -14.06
CA ASP A 93 -7.77 14.21 -14.95
C ASP A 93 -9.16 13.89 -14.38
N ASP A 94 -9.37 12.69 -13.84
CA ASP A 94 -10.62 12.32 -13.19
C ASP A 94 -10.90 13.23 -12.00
N LEU A 95 -9.88 13.53 -11.21
CA LEU A 95 -10.01 14.44 -10.07
C LEU A 95 -10.37 15.85 -10.53
N ARG A 96 -9.76 16.34 -11.59
CA ARG A 96 -10.08 17.65 -12.16
C ARG A 96 -11.53 17.72 -12.62
N GLU A 97 -12.02 16.69 -13.30
CA GLU A 97 -13.42 16.65 -13.72
C GLU A 97 -14.36 16.68 -12.52
N CYS A 98 -14.05 15.96 -11.47
CA CYS A 98 -14.82 16.02 -10.22
C CYS A 98 -14.80 17.41 -9.62
N MET A 99 -13.65 18.07 -9.64
CA MET A 99 -13.48 19.42 -9.09
C MET A 99 -14.24 20.47 -9.90
N GLU A 100 -14.21 20.35 -11.22
CA GLU A 100 -14.94 21.27 -12.09
C GLU A 100 -16.45 21.06 -12.00
N GLY A 101 -16.88 19.81 -11.76
CA GLY A 101 -18.29 19.46 -11.61
C GLY A 101 -18.86 19.87 -10.25
N ASP A 102 -18.01 20.01 -9.22
CA ASP A 102 -18.40 20.30 -7.83
C ASP A 102 -17.60 21.48 -7.28
N GLU A 103 -17.79 22.66 -7.88
CA GLU A 103 -17.08 23.88 -7.48
C GLU A 103 -17.28 24.25 -6.02
N ASP A 104 -18.46 23.95 -5.47
CA ASP A 104 -18.81 24.29 -4.09
C ASP A 104 -17.95 23.52 -3.07
N ILE A 105 -17.53 22.31 -3.39
CA ILE A 105 -16.69 21.51 -2.52
C ILE A 105 -15.25 22.04 -2.52
N MET A 106 -14.80 22.52 -3.66
CA MET A 106 -13.42 22.98 -3.84
C MET A 106 -13.10 24.29 -3.15
N LEU A 107 -14.06 25.16 -3.05
CA LEU A 107 -13.86 26.49 -2.51
C LEU A 107 -13.91 26.55 -0.99
N ASN A 108 -14.20 25.41 -0.40
CA ASN A 108 -14.25 25.29 1.05
C ASN A 108 -13.10 24.42 1.57
#